data_9f3571aeb80756f739ecb524c2d14da7
#
_entry.id   9f3571aeb80756f739ecb524c2d14da7
#
_cell.length_a   1.000
_cell.length_b   1.000
_cell.length_c   1.000
_cell.angle_alpha   90.00
_cell.angle_beta   90.00
_cell.angle_gamma   90.00
#
_symmetry.space_group_name_H-M   'P 1'
#
loop_
_entity.id
_entity.type
_entity.pdbx_description
1 polymer ?
#
loop_
_entity_poly.entity_id
_entity_poly.type
_entity_poly.pdbx_seq_one_letter_code
_entity_poly.pdbx_strand_id
1 'polypeptide(L)'
;MYQLIDGFLDVVGIFFIVYLIGYSTFLFLSVVVGSIQLYRQHRQRRLQNYLPNDYHMPISIIVPAWNEAVTVVATVHSLLDLEYQAYEVIVVDDGSEDDTSQTLIEAFNMHAVHRPIWRQVPCQPEEFIYETRTQKVPFTVIRKKNGGKADALNMGINAANFPYFICMDADSVLQADSLKKIVQPMLEDRHVVAVGGLVRIANDVELEHGRVKKYRLPRNLLACMQVLEYDRSFLASRILFDQFNGSLIISGAFGLFRKDVVIAAGGYNVSTLGEDMELVVKLHEYCTVNRMDYCIRYATDAICWTQAPERLSDLKKQRRRWHLGLFQSMMKHRGIL
;
A
#
# COMPACT_ATOMS: atom_id res chain seq x y z
N MET A 1 -9.89 6.48 53.04
CA MET A 1 -9.98 7.09 51.70
C MET A 1 -8.59 7.34 51.09
N TYR A 2 -7.65 7.99 51.79
CA TYR A 2 -6.29 8.26 51.31
C TYR A 2 -5.52 6.96 50.99
N GLN A 3 -5.52 5.95 51.84
CA GLN A 3 -4.85 4.67 51.60
C GLN A 3 -5.37 3.90 50.36
N LEU A 4 -6.68 4.03 50.06
CA LEU A 4 -7.24 3.44 48.81
C LEU A 4 -6.79 4.19 47.55
N ILE A 5 -6.63 5.51 47.65
CA ILE A 5 -6.13 6.33 46.52
C ILE A 5 -4.66 6.05 46.31
N ASP A 6 -3.85 5.96 47.36
CA ASP A 6 -2.43 5.64 47.27
C ASP A 6 -2.22 4.25 46.67
N GLY A 7 -2.96 3.23 47.12
CA GLY A 7 -2.90 1.89 46.56
C GLY A 7 -3.33 1.82 45.08
N PHE A 8 -4.31 2.62 44.66
CA PHE A 8 -4.69 2.72 43.25
C PHE A 8 -3.59 3.38 42.40
N LEU A 9 -3.00 4.46 42.91
CA LEU A 9 -1.90 5.15 42.22
C LEU A 9 -0.67 4.26 42.07
N ASP A 10 -0.36 3.45 43.10
CA ASP A 10 0.73 2.47 43.02
C ASP A 10 0.48 1.41 41.94
N VAL A 11 -0.73 0.85 41.84
CA VAL A 11 -1.10 -0.11 40.79
C VAL A 11 -0.98 0.51 39.39
N VAL A 12 -1.50 1.74 39.23
CA VAL A 12 -1.40 2.48 37.97
C VAL A 12 0.07 2.77 37.62
N GLY A 13 0.88 3.16 38.61
CA GLY A 13 2.32 3.40 38.45
C GLY A 13 3.07 2.16 38.01
N ILE A 14 2.83 1.02 38.64
CA ILE A 14 3.42 -0.27 38.24
C ILE A 14 3.02 -0.65 36.84
N PHE A 15 1.74 -0.50 36.48
CA PHE A 15 1.25 -0.76 35.12
C PHE A 15 2.00 0.08 34.09
N PHE A 16 2.16 1.38 34.33
CA PHE A 16 2.89 2.26 33.40
C PHE A 16 4.37 1.90 33.30
N ILE A 17 5.03 1.53 34.41
CA ILE A 17 6.44 1.10 34.39
C ILE A 17 6.60 -0.15 33.55
N VAL A 18 5.76 -1.18 33.77
CA VAL A 18 5.79 -2.43 33.00
C VAL A 18 5.53 -2.16 31.52
N TYR A 19 4.51 -1.33 31.21
CA TYR A 19 4.22 -0.90 29.83
C TYR A 19 5.41 -0.19 29.18
N LEU A 20 6.03 0.78 29.87
CA LEU A 20 7.17 1.53 29.33
C LEU A 20 8.38 0.63 29.11
N ILE A 21 8.68 -0.29 30.02
CA ILE A 21 9.77 -1.26 29.85
C ILE A 21 9.49 -2.16 28.63
N GLY A 22 8.28 -2.72 28.54
CA GLY A 22 7.88 -3.57 27.43
C GLY A 22 7.95 -2.83 26.09
N TYR A 23 7.41 -1.62 26.03
CA TYR A 23 7.43 -0.80 24.82
C TYR A 23 8.84 -0.37 24.41
N SER A 24 9.69 0.03 25.37
CA SER A 24 11.08 0.40 25.10
C SER A 24 11.90 -0.81 24.61
N THR A 25 11.68 -1.98 25.20
CA THR A 25 12.31 -3.23 24.77
C THR A 25 11.88 -3.59 23.35
N PHE A 26 10.58 -3.48 23.04
CA PHE A 26 10.06 -3.69 21.68
C PHE A 26 10.69 -2.74 20.66
N LEU A 27 10.79 -1.44 20.99
CA LEU A 27 11.44 -0.46 20.10
C LEU A 27 12.92 -0.78 19.89
N PHE A 28 13.64 -1.11 20.94
CA PHE A 28 15.06 -1.48 20.86
C PHE A 28 15.26 -2.71 19.96
N LEU A 29 14.50 -3.79 20.20
CA LEU A 29 14.54 -5.00 19.38
C LEU A 29 14.20 -4.70 17.91
N SER A 30 13.19 -3.86 17.67
CA SER A 30 12.80 -3.46 16.30
C SER A 30 13.95 -2.77 15.56
N VAL A 31 14.67 -1.87 16.23
CA VAL A 31 15.82 -1.16 15.63
C VAL A 31 16.98 -2.11 15.39
N VAL A 32 17.30 -2.99 16.35
CA VAL A 32 18.41 -3.96 16.21
C VAL A 32 18.13 -4.94 15.07
N VAL A 33 16.97 -5.59 15.08
CA VAL A 33 16.57 -6.55 14.03
C VAL A 33 16.48 -5.86 12.68
N GLY A 34 15.85 -4.66 12.62
CA GLY A 34 15.76 -3.86 11.41
C GLY A 34 17.12 -3.53 10.83
N SER A 35 18.08 -3.09 11.66
CA SER A 35 19.43 -2.74 11.22
C SER A 35 20.19 -3.96 10.68
N ILE A 36 20.11 -5.11 11.37
CA ILE A 36 20.75 -6.35 10.92
C ILE A 36 20.17 -6.80 9.58
N GLN A 37 18.84 -6.76 9.43
CA GLN A 37 18.15 -7.18 8.21
C GLN A 37 18.47 -6.26 7.03
N LEU A 38 18.44 -4.94 7.23
CA LEU A 38 18.82 -3.97 6.20
C LEU A 38 20.27 -4.17 5.74
N TYR A 39 21.20 -4.44 6.69
CA TYR A 39 22.59 -4.75 6.37
C TYR A 39 22.72 -6.03 5.53
N ARG A 40 22.00 -7.11 5.92
CA ARG A 40 21.98 -8.38 5.17
C ARG A 40 21.42 -8.19 3.75
N GLN A 41 20.29 -7.49 3.62
CA GLN A 41 19.67 -7.20 2.31
C GLN A 41 20.60 -6.37 1.44
N HIS A 42 21.25 -5.33 1.98
CA HIS A 42 22.22 -4.53 1.24
C HIS A 42 23.39 -5.36 0.70
N ARG A 43 23.89 -6.29 1.50
CA ARG A 43 24.97 -7.23 1.10
C ARG A 43 24.50 -8.18 0.00
N GLN A 44 23.33 -8.80 0.13
CA GLN A 44 22.77 -9.73 -0.86
C GLN A 44 22.55 -9.04 -2.22
N ARG A 45 22.03 -7.81 -2.23
CA ARG A 45 21.81 -7.04 -3.46
C ARG A 45 23.09 -6.70 -4.21
N ARG A 46 24.17 -6.42 -3.51
CA ARG A 46 25.46 -6.23 -4.17
C ARG A 46 25.86 -7.47 -5.00
N LEU A 47 25.50 -8.66 -4.53
CA LEU A 47 25.77 -9.91 -5.22
C LEU A 47 24.78 -10.16 -6.37
N GLN A 48 23.51 -9.83 -6.19
CA GLN A 48 22.45 -10.00 -7.21
C GLN A 48 22.63 -9.06 -8.42
N ASN A 49 23.16 -7.86 -8.23
CA ASN A 49 23.44 -6.91 -9.32
C ASN A 49 24.44 -7.45 -10.37
N TYR A 50 25.14 -8.56 -10.09
CA TYR A 50 26.01 -9.23 -11.05
C TYR A 50 25.29 -10.32 -11.87
N LEU A 51 24.01 -10.63 -11.54
CA LEU A 51 23.22 -11.61 -12.28
C LEU A 51 22.17 -10.87 -13.12
N PRO A 52 22.17 -11.03 -14.46
CA PRO A 52 21.11 -10.48 -15.30
C PRO A 52 19.78 -11.15 -14.92
N ASN A 53 18.84 -10.38 -14.44
CA ASN A 53 17.49 -10.85 -14.12
C ASN A 53 16.53 -10.33 -15.21
N ASP A 54 16.39 -11.08 -16.30
CA ASP A 54 15.50 -10.74 -17.42
C ASP A 54 14.05 -11.18 -17.19
N TYR A 55 13.75 -11.78 -16.05
CA TYR A 55 12.40 -12.23 -15.74
C TYR A 55 11.57 -11.12 -15.11
N HIS A 56 10.49 -10.75 -15.77
CA HIS A 56 9.52 -9.76 -15.30
C HIS A 56 8.19 -10.44 -15.00
N MET A 57 7.78 -10.43 -13.71
CA MET A 57 6.44 -10.87 -13.31
C MET A 57 5.39 -9.92 -13.90
N PRO A 58 4.33 -10.43 -14.54
CA PRO A 58 3.27 -9.57 -15.07
C PRO A 58 2.41 -8.99 -13.96
N ILE A 59 2.26 -7.65 -13.93
CA ILE A 59 1.62 -6.90 -12.84
C ILE A 59 0.57 -5.92 -13.37
N SER A 60 -0.61 -5.90 -12.77
CA SER A 60 -1.62 -4.87 -12.99
C SER A 60 -1.53 -3.80 -11.89
N ILE A 61 -1.24 -2.55 -12.23
CA ILE A 61 -1.24 -1.43 -11.28
C ILE A 61 -2.66 -0.86 -11.24
N ILE A 62 -3.31 -0.92 -10.09
CA ILE A 62 -4.69 -0.43 -9.87
C ILE A 62 -4.63 0.87 -9.08
N VAL A 63 -5.18 1.92 -9.66
CA VAL A 63 -5.22 3.27 -9.08
C VAL A 63 -6.69 3.70 -8.93
N PRO A 64 -7.27 3.61 -7.72
CA PRO A 64 -8.59 4.18 -7.47
C PRO A 64 -8.48 5.70 -7.44
N ALA A 65 -9.35 6.38 -8.15
CA ALA A 65 -9.41 7.84 -8.23
C ALA A 65 -10.83 8.35 -7.92
N TRP A 66 -10.91 9.43 -7.14
CA TRP A 66 -12.16 10.13 -6.87
C TRP A 66 -11.89 11.62 -6.63
N ASN A 67 -12.33 12.47 -7.56
CA ASN A 67 -12.09 13.91 -7.56
C ASN A 67 -10.58 14.27 -7.56
N GLU A 68 -9.82 13.65 -8.48
CA GLU A 68 -8.36 13.79 -8.61
C GLU A 68 -7.93 14.46 -9.93
N ALA A 69 -8.78 15.25 -10.55
CA ALA A 69 -8.51 15.90 -11.85
C ALA A 69 -7.16 16.66 -11.91
N VAL A 70 -6.71 17.20 -10.77
CA VAL A 70 -5.46 17.97 -10.69
C VAL A 70 -4.21 17.09 -10.69
N THR A 71 -4.26 15.91 -10.08
CA THR A 71 -3.09 15.07 -9.78
C THR A 71 -2.99 13.85 -10.68
N VAL A 72 -4.10 13.31 -11.13
CA VAL A 72 -4.20 12.00 -11.77
C VAL A 72 -3.36 11.88 -13.06
N VAL A 73 -3.27 12.92 -13.87
CA VAL A 73 -2.49 12.90 -15.12
C VAL A 73 -1.00 12.77 -14.83
N ALA A 74 -0.50 13.56 -13.86
CA ALA A 74 0.91 13.49 -13.46
C ALA A 74 1.25 12.12 -12.84
N THR A 75 0.34 11.56 -12.04
CA THR A 75 0.47 10.21 -11.48
C THR A 75 0.56 9.15 -12.58
N VAL A 76 -0.35 9.18 -13.56
CA VAL A 76 -0.33 8.21 -14.67
C VAL A 76 0.94 8.36 -15.51
N HIS A 77 1.40 9.57 -15.82
CA HIS A 77 2.68 9.76 -16.51
C HIS A 77 3.83 9.11 -15.74
N SER A 78 3.89 9.31 -14.41
CA SER A 78 4.94 8.69 -13.61
C SER A 78 4.89 7.16 -13.60
N LEU A 79 3.69 6.58 -13.70
CA LEU A 79 3.50 5.13 -13.79
C LEU A 79 3.88 4.55 -15.15
N LEU A 80 3.64 5.29 -16.24
CA LEU A 80 4.02 4.87 -17.59
C LEU A 80 5.53 4.96 -17.84
N ASP A 81 6.25 5.71 -17.02
CA ASP A 81 7.71 5.89 -17.08
C ASP A 81 8.50 4.91 -16.17
N LEU A 82 7.83 3.92 -15.53
CA LEU A 82 8.50 2.96 -14.65
C LEU A 82 9.47 2.06 -15.42
N GLU A 83 10.60 1.74 -14.79
CA GLU A 83 11.63 0.85 -15.34
C GLU A 83 11.24 -0.63 -15.22
N TYR A 84 10.11 -1.00 -15.83
CA TYR A 84 9.59 -2.36 -15.82
C TYR A 84 8.95 -2.69 -17.17
N GLN A 85 8.92 -3.97 -17.58
CA GLN A 85 8.44 -4.31 -18.93
C GLN A 85 7.05 -4.96 -18.94
N ALA A 86 6.76 -5.80 -17.95
CA ALA A 86 5.54 -6.61 -17.95
C ALA A 86 4.51 -6.04 -16.96
N TYR A 87 3.87 -4.92 -17.31
CA TYR A 87 2.81 -4.35 -16.48
C TYR A 87 1.75 -3.63 -17.32
N GLU A 88 0.62 -3.40 -16.70
CA GLU A 88 -0.47 -2.54 -17.19
C GLU A 88 -0.89 -1.57 -16.09
N VAL A 89 -1.52 -0.46 -16.48
CA VAL A 89 -2.07 0.54 -15.56
C VAL A 89 -3.59 0.58 -15.74
N ILE A 90 -4.31 0.47 -14.63
CA ILE A 90 -5.78 0.54 -14.58
C ILE A 90 -6.16 1.63 -13.58
N VAL A 91 -6.67 2.75 -14.08
CA VAL A 91 -7.27 3.79 -13.25
C VAL A 91 -8.77 3.51 -13.15
N VAL A 92 -9.27 3.46 -11.91
CA VAL A 92 -10.70 3.27 -11.64
C VAL A 92 -11.25 4.55 -11.06
N ASP A 93 -11.97 5.30 -11.88
CA ASP A 93 -12.72 6.49 -11.47
C ASP A 93 -14.01 6.06 -10.77
N ASP A 94 -14.05 6.26 -9.46
CA ASP A 94 -15.16 5.87 -8.58
C ASP A 94 -16.32 6.89 -8.61
N GLY A 95 -16.75 7.28 -9.80
CA GLY A 95 -17.85 8.20 -10.00
C GLY A 95 -17.51 9.63 -9.56
N SER A 96 -16.36 10.15 -10.01
CA SER A 96 -15.95 11.52 -9.71
C SER A 96 -16.98 12.54 -10.17
N GLU A 97 -17.14 13.61 -9.39
CA GLU A 97 -18.00 14.75 -9.67
C GLU A 97 -17.27 15.86 -10.45
N ASP A 98 -15.94 15.77 -10.50
CA ASP A 98 -15.05 16.65 -11.27
C ASP A 98 -14.67 16.03 -12.62
N ASP A 99 -13.78 16.70 -13.37
CA ASP A 99 -13.33 16.29 -14.70
C ASP A 99 -12.23 15.19 -14.68
N THR A 100 -12.11 14.37 -13.61
CA THR A 100 -11.05 13.35 -13.47
C THR A 100 -10.97 12.43 -14.69
N SER A 101 -12.07 11.78 -15.09
CA SER A 101 -12.08 10.91 -16.28
C SER A 101 -11.82 11.67 -17.57
N GLN A 102 -12.46 12.84 -17.74
CA GLN A 102 -12.33 13.64 -18.96
C GLN A 102 -10.88 14.09 -19.18
N THR A 103 -10.23 14.55 -18.12
CA THR A 103 -8.84 15.00 -18.14
C THR A 103 -7.88 13.85 -18.57
N LEU A 104 -8.12 12.61 -18.11
CA LEU A 104 -7.36 11.45 -18.54
C LEU A 104 -7.61 11.08 -20.00
N ILE A 105 -8.89 11.10 -20.44
CA ILE A 105 -9.28 10.79 -21.82
C ILE A 105 -8.59 11.73 -22.80
N GLU A 106 -8.59 13.03 -22.52
CA GLU A 106 -7.97 14.05 -23.34
C GLU A 106 -6.44 13.96 -23.33
N ALA A 107 -5.82 13.85 -22.14
CA ALA A 107 -4.36 13.81 -22.00
C ALA A 107 -3.72 12.61 -22.70
N PHE A 108 -4.40 11.45 -22.71
CA PHE A 108 -3.87 10.21 -23.26
C PHE A 108 -4.54 9.77 -24.56
N ASN A 109 -5.38 10.61 -25.16
CA ASN A 109 -6.10 10.35 -26.41
C ASN A 109 -6.80 8.98 -26.38
N MET A 110 -7.62 8.76 -25.35
CA MET A 110 -8.29 7.48 -25.10
C MET A 110 -9.59 7.36 -25.91
N HIS A 111 -9.98 6.14 -26.17
CA HIS A 111 -11.25 5.84 -26.86
C HIS A 111 -12.06 4.83 -26.07
N ALA A 112 -13.39 4.96 -26.15
CA ALA A 112 -14.31 4.06 -25.48
C ALA A 112 -14.23 2.65 -26.11
N VAL A 113 -14.22 1.64 -25.23
CA VAL A 113 -14.22 0.23 -25.65
C VAL A 113 -15.32 -0.55 -24.93
N HIS A 114 -15.82 -1.59 -25.59
CA HIS A 114 -16.72 -2.55 -24.96
C HIS A 114 -15.92 -3.81 -24.64
N ARG A 115 -15.45 -3.91 -23.39
CA ARG A 115 -14.72 -5.08 -22.88
C ARG A 115 -15.52 -5.66 -21.71
N PRO A 116 -15.90 -6.97 -21.76
CA PRO A 116 -16.55 -7.61 -20.63
C PRO A 116 -15.56 -7.73 -19.48
N ILE A 117 -15.99 -7.36 -18.27
CA ILE A 117 -15.23 -7.54 -17.04
C ILE A 117 -15.80 -8.74 -16.29
N TRP A 118 -14.94 -9.73 -16.03
CA TRP A 118 -15.36 -10.89 -15.25
C TRP A 118 -15.35 -10.55 -13.76
N ARG A 119 -16.55 -10.39 -13.20
CA ARG A 119 -16.75 -10.02 -11.80
C ARG A 119 -16.56 -11.21 -10.86
N GLN A 120 -15.34 -11.41 -10.40
CA GLN A 120 -14.96 -12.43 -9.42
C GLN A 120 -15.13 -11.96 -7.97
N VAL A 121 -15.01 -10.65 -7.73
CA VAL A 121 -15.31 -10.01 -6.44
C VAL A 121 -16.41 -8.97 -6.62
N PRO A 122 -17.29 -8.78 -5.61
CA PRO A 122 -18.40 -7.83 -5.70
C PRO A 122 -17.89 -6.37 -5.83
N CYS A 123 -18.48 -5.63 -6.77
CA CYS A 123 -18.28 -4.19 -6.94
C CYS A 123 -19.46 -3.57 -7.68
N GLN A 124 -19.60 -2.24 -7.61
CA GLN A 124 -20.58 -1.48 -8.40
C GLN A 124 -20.26 -1.58 -9.90
N PRO A 125 -21.27 -1.47 -10.78
CA PRO A 125 -21.06 -1.63 -12.22
C PRO A 125 -20.23 -0.51 -12.82
N GLU A 126 -19.46 -0.86 -13.86
CA GLU A 126 -18.82 0.07 -14.77
C GLU A 126 -19.89 0.84 -15.60
N GLU A 127 -19.60 2.12 -15.86
CA GLU A 127 -20.37 2.96 -16.77
C GLU A 127 -19.70 3.00 -18.14
N PHE A 128 -18.39 3.24 -18.16
CA PHE A 128 -17.57 3.35 -19.36
C PHE A 128 -16.18 2.79 -19.15
N ILE A 129 -15.60 2.23 -20.21
CA ILE A 129 -14.21 1.77 -20.24
C ILE A 129 -13.53 2.47 -21.40
N TYR A 130 -12.36 3.05 -21.13
CA TYR A 130 -11.53 3.72 -22.11
C TYR A 130 -10.14 3.09 -22.15
N GLU A 131 -9.57 2.95 -23.34
CA GLU A 131 -8.22 2.44 -23.55
C GLU A 131 -7.46 3.35 -24.50
N THR A 132 -6.14 3.40 -24.36
CA THR A 132 -5.25 4.08 -25.31
C THR A 132 -4.51 3.08 -26.19
N ARG A 133 -4.28 3.46 -27.46
CA ARG A 133 -3.47 2.70 -28.42
C ARG A 133 -2.06 3.24 -28.60
N THR A 134 -1.77 4.40 -28.03
CA THR A 134 -0.53 5.16 -28.28
C THR A 134 0.58 4.86 -27.27
N GLN A 135 0.24 4.27 -26.15
CA GLN A 135 1.21 3.98 -25.08
C GLN A 135 1.85 2.61 -25.25
N LYS A 136 3.13 2.50 -24.88
CA LYS A 136 3.86 1.20 -24.84
C LYS A 136 3.31 0.28 -23.76
N VAL A 137 2.85 0.85 -22.64
CA VAL A 137 2.23 0.16 -21.52
C VAL A 137 0.73 0.19 -21.71
N PRO A 138 0.01 -0.93 -21.63
CA PRO A 138 -1.44 -0.95 -21.67
C PRO A 138 -2.01 -0.06 -20.57
N PHE A 139 -2.86 0.88 -20.96
CA PHE A 139 -3.48 1.81 -20.02
C PHE A 139 -5.00 1.85 -20.23
N THR A 140 -5.72 1.56 -19.15
CA THR A 140 -7.19 1.50 -19.12
C THR A 140 -7.74 2.46 -18.06
N VAL A 141 -8.77 3.20 -18.39
CA VAL A 141 -9.59 3.97 -17.45
C VAL A 141 -10.98 3.36 -17.40
N ILE A 142 -11.45 3.07 -16.19
CA ILE A 142 -12.79 2.54 -15.93
C ILE A 142 -13.53 3.55 -15.09
N ARG A 143 -14.58 4.16 -15.66
CA ARG A 143 -15.53 4.97 -14.90
C ARG A 143 -16.65 4.06 -14.40
N LYS A 144 -16.95 4.13 -13.11
CA LYS A 144 -17.98 3.32 -12.47
C LYS A 144 -18.87 4.15 -11.54
N LYS A 145 -19.98 3.59 -11.15
CA LYS A 145 -20.83 4.15 -10.11
C LYS A 145 -20.09 4.19 -8.79
N ASN A 146 -20.18 5.30 -8.05
CA ASN A 146 -19.48 5.46 -6.78
C ASN A 146 -19.85 4.34 -5.79
N GLY A 147 -18.82 3.74 -5.19
CA GLY A 147 -18.94 2.67 -4.20
C GLY A 147 -17.86 2.76 -3.12
N GLY A 148 -16.97 3.76 -3.21
CA GLY A 148 -15.83 3.98 -2.33
C GLY A 148 -14.56 3.28 -2.78
N LYS A 149 -13.43 3.64 -2.18
CA LYS A 149 -12.08 3.18 -2.55
C LYS A 149 -11.97 1.65 -2.64
N ALA A 150 -12.49 0.92 -1.65
CA ALA A 150 -12.45 -0.54 -1.62
C ALA A 150 -13.22 -1.16 -2.81
N ASP A 151 -14.35 -0.58 -3.18
CA ASP A 151 -15.15 -1.00 -4.33
C ASP A 151 -14.44 -0.70 -5.65
N ALA A 152 -13.79 0.46 -5.77
CA ALA A 152 -12.96 0.79 -6.92
C ALA A 152 -11.77 -0.17 -7.08
N LEU A 153 -11.11 -0.55 -5.98
CA LEU A 153 -10.05 -1.56 -5.99
C LEU A 153 -10.57 -2.93 -6.43
N ASN A 154 -11.75 -3.35 -5.98
CA ASN A 154 -12.40 -4.59 -6.42
C ASN A 154 -12.71 -4.57 -7.92
N MET A 155 -13.18 -3.43 -8.46
CA MET A 155 -13.36 -3.27 -9.91
C MET A 155 -12.03 -3.44 -10.64
N GLY A 156 -10.97 -2.81 -10.15
CA GLY A 156 -9.62 -2.93 -10.73
C GLY A 156 -9.11 -4.38 -10.71
N ILE A 157 -9.33 -5.13 -9.61
CA ILE A 157 -8.98 -6.55 -9.51
C ILE A 157 -9.73 -7.39 -10.55
N ASN A 158 -11.04 -7.13 -10.73
CA ASN A 158 -11.84 -7.83 -11.73
C ASN A 158 -11.38 -7.53 -13.15
N ALA A 159 -10.94 -6.29 -13.42
CA ALA A 159 -10.49 -5.84 -14.74
C ALA A 159 -9.03 -6.21 -15.05
N ALA A 160 -8.21 -6.50 -14.04
CA ALA A 160 -6.81 -6.82 -14.17
C ALA A 160 -6.57 -8.09 -15.02
N ASN A 161 -5.66 -8.01 -16.00
CA ASN A 161 -5.34 -9.12 -16.87
C ASN A 161 -4.26 -10.05 -16.27
N PHE A 162 -3.45 -9.53 -15.35
CA PHE A 162 -2.29 -10.24 -14.83
C PHE A 162 -2.56 -10.94 -13.48
N PRO A 163 -1.77 -11.97 -13.13
CA PRO A 163 -1.97 -12.77 -11.91
C PRO A 163 -1.54 -12.05 -10.62
N TYR A 164 -0.83 -10.94 -10.75
CA TYR A 164 -0.42 -10.11 -9.65
C TYR A 164 -0.93 -8.69 -9.85
N PHE A 165 -1.30 -8.03 -8.76
CA PHE A 165 -1.69 -6.63 -8.83
C PHE A 165 -1.05 -5.80 -7.72
N ILE A 166 -0.87 -4.53 -8.01
CA ILE A 166 -0.47 -3.50 -7.05
C ILE A 166 -1.65 -2.55 -6.88
N CYS A 167 -1.99 -2.23 -5.63
CA CYS A 167 -2.82 -1.07 -5.32
C CYS A 167 -1.94 0.13 -5.00
N MET A 168 -2.36 1.31 -5.46
CA MET A 168 -1.64 2.57 -5.28
C MET A 168 -2.63 3.74 -5.20
N ASP A 169 -2.37 4.69 -4.31
CA ASP A 169 -3.18 5.91 -4.21
C ASP A 169 -2.88 6.87 -5.38
N ALA A 170 -3.90 7.58 -5.86
CA ALA A 170 -3.81 8.48 -7.02
C ALA A 170 -2.92 9.72 -6.80
N ASP A 171 -2.58 10.03 -5.54
CA ASP A 171 -1.72 11.13 -5.11
C ASP A 171 -0.27 10.71 -4.80
N SER A 172 0.05 9.43 -5.04
CA SER A 172 1.35 8.84 -4.72
C SER A 172 2.22 8.65 -5.97
N VAL A 173 3.54 8.62 -5.79
CA VAL A 173 4.53 8.45 -6.85
C VAL A 173 5.45 7.27 -6.54
N LEU A 174 5.53 6.29 -7.43
CA LEU A 174 6.49 5.19 -7.32
C LEU A 174 7.89 5.64 -7.76
N GLN A 175 8.91 5.16 -7.07
CA GLN A 175 10.27 5.29 -7.56
C GLN A 175 10.43 4.43 -8.81
N ALA A 176 11.19 4.91 -9.81
CA ALA A 176 11.27 4.32 -11.14
C ALA A 176 11.58 2.80 -11.15
N ASP A 177 12.38 2.32 -10.20
CA ASP A 177 12.80 0.92 -10.06
C ASP A 177 11.98 0.12 -9.03
N SER A 178 10.92 0.71 -8.45
CA SER A 178 10.14 0.09 -7.37
C SER A 178 9.49 -1.23 -7.75
N LEU A 179 9.03 -1.39 -9.00
CA LEU A 179 8.43 -2.64 -9.46
C LEU A 179 9.44 -3.79 -9.47
N LYS A 180 10.68 -3.52 -9.92
CA LYS A 180 11.77 -4.52 -9.90
C LYS A 180 12.07 -5.02 -8.49
N LYS A 181 11.90 -4.15 -7.51
CA LYS A 181 12.22 -4.42 -6.10
C LYS A 181 11.09 -5.13 -5.36
N ILE A 182 9.85 -4.69 -5.57
CA ILE A 182 8.70 -5.25 -4.84
C ILE A 182 8.40 -6.71 -5.25
N VAL A 183 8.77 -7.11 -6.45
CA VAL A 183 8.57 -8.51 -6.93
C VAL A 183 9.58 -9.49 -6.35
N GLN A 184 10.74 -9.04 -5.88
CA GLN A 184 11.84 -9.92 -5.46
C GLN A 184 11.42 -10.96 -4.40
N PRO A 185 10.70 -10.61 -3.32
CA PRO A 185 10.26 -11.61 -2.36
C PRO A 185 9.38 -12.71 -2.97
N MET A 186 8.54 -12.37 -3.96
CA MET A 186 7.70 -13.36 -4.66
C MET A 186 8.48 -14.25 -5.63
N LEU A 187 9.58 -13.74 -6.20
CA LEU A 187 10.49 -14.51 -7.05
C LEU A 187 11.35 -15.48 -6.22
N GLU A 188 11.71 -15.10 -5.00
CA GLU A 188 12.54 -15.89 -4.09
C GLU A 188 11.74 -16.99 -3.38
N ASP A 189 10.46 -16.75 -3.07
CA ASP A 189 9.61 -17.68 -2.32
C ASP A 189 8.19 -17.73 -2.90
N ARG A 190 7.80 -18.89 -3.44
CA ARG A 190 6.47 -19.16 -4.00
C ARG A 190 5.32 -19.06 -2.99
N HIS A 191 5.61 -19.14 -1.71
CA HIS A 191 4.61 -19.07 -0.64
C HIS A 191 4.22 -17.62 -0.32
N VAL A 192 4.92 -16.63 -0.87
CA VAL A 192 4.57 -15.22 -0.69
C VAL A 192 3.26 -14.90 -1.40
N VAL A 193 2.28 -14.45 -0.62
CA VAL A 193 0.93 -14.08 -1.12
C VAL A 193 0.75 -12.56 -1.24
N ALA A 194 1.52 -11.79 -0.47
CA ALA A 194 1.51 -10.33 -0.53
C ALA A 194 2.87 -9.75 -0.12
N VAL A 195 3.21 -8.58 -0.67
CA VAL A 195 4.43 -7.83 -0.35
C VAL A 195 4.10 -6.36 -0.13
N GLY A 196 4.43 -5.83 1.03
CA GLY A 196 4.35 -4.40 1.31
C GLY A 196 5.61 -3.65 0.86
N GLY A 197 5.46 -2.49 0.25
CA GLY A 197 6.56 -1.58 -0.06
C GLY A 197 6.80 -0.54 1.02
N LEU A 198 7.92 0.17 0.92
CA LEU A 198 8.29 1.29 1.78
C LEU A 198 7.59 2.56 1.31
N VAL A 199 6.80 3.17 2.19
CA VAL A 199 6.20 4.49 1.94
C VAL A 199 7.04 5.56 2.60
N ARG A 200 7.40 6.60 1.84
CA ARG A 200 8.15 7.77 2.30
C ARG A 200 7.39 9.06 2.07
N ILE A 201 7.67 10.03 2.90
CA ILE A 201 7.06 11.36 2.82
C ILE A 201 7.79 12.19 1.75
N ALA A 202 7.01 12.73 0.81
CA ALA A 202 7.48 13.49 -0.35
C ALA A 202 7.50 15.02 -0.14
N ASN A 203 6.99 15.54 0.98
CA ASN A 203 6.97 16.97 1.26
C ASN A 203 8.39 17.55 1.15
N ASP A 204 8.58 18.61 0.33
CA ASP A 204 9.87 19.22 0.01
C ASP A 204 10.90 18.31 -0.72
N VAL A 205 10.49 17.13 -1.21
CA VAL A 205 11.30 16.26 -2.07
C VAL A 205 11.02 16.58 -3.54
N GLU A 206 12.07 16.85 -4.32
CA GLU A 206 11.95 17.06 -5.76
C GLU A 206 12.08 15.70 -6.48
N LEU A 207 10.97 15.25 -7.08
CA LEU A 207 10.90 14.03 -7.87
C LEU A 207 10.78 14.37 -9.35
N GLU A 208 11.56 13.70 -10.20
CA GLU A 208 11.49 13.81 -11.64
C GLU A 208 11.52 12.42 -12.26
N HIS A 209 10.49 12.05 -13.05
CA HIS A 209 10.33 10.71 -13.64
C HIS A 209 10.52 9.55 -12.63
N GLY A 210 9.93 9.68 -11.44
CA GLY A 210 10.06 8.69 -10.36
C GLY A 210 11.45 8.58 -9.72
N ARG A 211 12.38 9.49 -10.03
CA ARG A 211 13.72 9.57 -9.42
C ARG A 211 13.84 10.75 -8.50
N VAL A 212 14.49 10.54 -7.36
CA VAL A 212 14.77 11.63 -6.42
C VAL A 212 15.87 12.52 -6.99
N LYS A 213 15.50 13.74 -7.39
CA LYS A 213 16.45 14.76 -7.86
C LYS A 213 17.10 15.48 -6.68
N LYS A 214 16.30 15.78 -5.67
CA LYS A 214 16.76 16.44 -4.46
C LYS A 214 15.94 16.00 -3.26
N TYR A 215 16.64 15.50 -2.25
CA TYR A 215 16.02 15.14 -0.97
C TYR A 215 16.19 16.28 0.01
N ARG A 216 15.10 16.76 0.59
CA ARG A 216 15.09 17.73 1.69
C ARG A 216 14.10 17.26 2.75
N LEU A 217 14.43 17.50 4.01
CA LEU A 217 13.45 17.34 5.08
C LEU A 217 12.38 18.44 4.96
N PRO A 218 11.12 18.12 5.26
CA PRO A 218 10.05 19.08 5.25
C PRO A 218 10.35 20.28 6.16
N ARG A 219 10.06 21.49 5.68
CA ARG A 219 10.15 22.71 6.49
C ARG A 219 9.03 22.79 7.54
N ASN A 220 7.90 22.21 7.24
CA ASN A 220 6.78 22.10 8.18
C ASN A 220 7.14 21.09 9.27
N LEU A 221 7.11 21.52 10.55
CA LEU A 221 7.46 20.70 11.70
C LEU A 221 6.57 19.46 11.81
N LEU A 222 5.27 19.59 11.52
CA LEU A 222 4.31 18.49 11.60
C LEU A 222 4.62 17.42 10.53
N ALA A 223 4.95 17.82 9.31
CA ALA A 223 5.39 16.90 8.25
C ALA A 223 6.73 16.25 8.61
N CYS A 224 7.69 17.01 9.17
CA CYS A 224 8.98 16.48 9.62
C CYS A 224 8.81 15.40 10.72
N MET A 225 7.92 15.60 11.68
CA MET A 225 7.62 14.58 12.70
C MET A 225 7.03 13.31 12.08
N GLN A 226 6.22 13.45 11.03
CA GLN A 226 5.67 12.30 10.31
C GLN A 226 6.75 11.54 9.52
N VAL A 227 7.79 12.20 9.00
CA VAL A 227 8.95 11.50 8.41
C VAL A 227 9.57 10.54 9.44
N LEU A 228 9.86 11.00 10.65
CA LEU A 228 10.41 10.15 11.71
C LEU A 228 9.46 9.00 12.09
N GLU A 229 8.16 9.27 12.16
CA GLU A 229 7.16 8.25 12.45
C GLU A 229 7.10 7.17 11.37
N TYR A 230 7.11 7.57 10.09
CA TYR A 230 7.10 6.64 8.96
C TYR A 230 8.38 5.83 8.91
N ASP A 231 9.56 6.46 9.00
CA ASP A 231 10.84 5.74 9.00
C ASP A 231 10.91 4.74 10.16
N ARG A 232 10.49 5.12 11.37
CA ARG A 232 10.40 4.18 12.50
C ARG A 232 9.44 3.02 12.22
N SER A 233 8.26 3.30 11.68
CA SER A 233 7.26 2.28 11.40
C SER A 233 7.74 1.32 10.32
N PHE A 234 8.19 1.86 9.19
CA PHE A 234 8.52 1.08 8.00
C PHE A 234 9.91 0.42 8.06
N LEU A 235 10.92 1.09 8.67
CA LEU A 235 12.31 0.58 8.71
C LEU A 235 12.67 -0.14 10.01
N ALA A 236 11.79 -0.17 11.00
CA ALA A 236 12.01 -0.91 12.23
C ALA A 236 10.88 -1.89 12.51
N SER A 237 9.69 -1.41 12.88
CA SER A 237 8.61 -2.28 13.37
C SER A 237 8.13 -3.27 12.30
N ARG A 238 7.92 -2.85 11.06
CA ARG A 238 7.47 -3.74 9.98
C ARG A 238 8.51 -4.80 9.62
N ILE A 239 9.79 -4.46 9.64
CA ILE A 239 10.87 -5.42 9.41
C ILE A 239 10.91 -6.47 10.53
N LEU A 240 10.68 -6.06 11.78
CA LEU A 240 10.58 -7.01 12.89
C LEU A 240 9.41 -7.98 12.69
N PHE A 241 8.21 -7.47 12.38
CA PHE A 241 7.04 -8.31 12.15
C PHE A 241 7.19 -9.23 10.93
N ASP A 242 7.88 -8.80 9.88
CA ASP A 242 8.18 -9.61 8.69
C ASP A 242 8.91 -10.91 9.05
N GLN A 243 9.79 -10.90 10.06
CA GLN A 243 10.53 -12.10 10.49
C GLN A 243 9.61 -13.22 11.03
N PHE A 244 8.44 -12.88 11.51
CA PHE A 244 7.49 -13.82 12.13
C PHE A 244 6.23 -14.03 11.28
N ASN A 245 6.22 -13.56 10.03
CA ASN A 245 4.99 -13.51 9.21
C ASN A 245 3.84 -12.78 9.93
N GLY A 246 4.18 -11.80 10.77
CA GLY A 246 3.24 -11.09 11.64
C GLY A 246 2.81 -9.71 11.12
N SER A 247 3.08 -9.39 9.86
CA SER A 247 2.66 -8.13 9.24
C SER A 247 1.15 -8.07 9.07
N LEU A 248 0.46 -7.27 9.88
CA LEU A 248 -1.00 -7.13 9.83
C LEU A 248 -1.46 -6.00 8.90
N ILE A 249 -0.53 -5.26 8.29
CA ILE A 249 -0.86 -4.14 7.40
C ILE A 249 0.15 -4.01 6.27
N ILE A 250 -0.37 -3.90 5.06
CA ILE A 250 0.33 -3.38 3.89
C ILE A 250 -0.34 -2.04 3.56
N SER A 251 0.45 -0.99 3.38
CA SER A 251 -0.10 0.33 3.10
C SER A 251 -0.89 0.33 1.79
N GLY A 252 -2.09 0.93 1.80
CA GLY A 252 -2.90 1.11 0.61
C GLY A 252 -2.24 1.95 -0.48
N ALA A 253 -1.14 2.67 -0.15
CA ALA A 253 -0.34 3.41 -1.12
C ALA A 253 0.62 2.53 -1.94
N PHE A 254 1.06 1.36 -1.43
CA PHE A 254 1.95 0.48 -2.18
C PHE A 254 1.99 -0.95 -1.62
N GLY A 255 1.24 -1.83 -2.24
CA GLY A 255 1.21 -3.26 -1.91
C GLY A 255 1.04 -4.13 -3.16
N LEU A 256 1.85 -5.19 -3.29
CA LEU A 256 1.76 -6.22 -4.33
C LEU A 256 1.06 -7.45 -3.77
N PHE A 257 0.08 -7.98 -4.50
CA PHE A 257 -0.76 -9.09 -4.07
C PHE A 257 -0.91 -10.16 -5.15
N ARG A 258 -1.03 -11.42 -4.73
CA ARG A 258 -1.50 -12.51 -5.59
C ARG A 258 -3.00 -12.38 -5.81
N LYS A 259 -3.39 -12.19 -7.07
CA LYS A 259 -4.80 -11.97 -7.46
C LYS A 259 -5.71 -13.15 -7.10
N ASP A 260 -5.26 -14.37 -7.34
CA ASP A 260 -6.01 -15.60 -7.04
C ASP A 260 -6.36 -15.74 -5.55
N VAL A 261 -5.39 -15.45 -4.66
CA VAL A 261 -5.59 -15.53 -3.21
C VAL A 261 -6.53 -14.43 -2.72
N VAL A 262 -6.37 -13.20 -3.24
CA VAL A 262 -7.25 -12.07 -2.87
C VAL A 262 -8.69 -12.31 -3.32
N ILE A 263 -8.88 -12.82 -4.54
CA ILE A 263 -10.22 -13.18 -5.04
C ILE A 263 -10.84 -14.29 -4.18
N ALA A 264 -10.09 -15.34 -3.86
CA ALA A 264 -10.56 -16.43 -3.03
C ALA A 264 -10.92 -16.00 -1.60
N ALA A 265 -10.21 -14.99 -1.06
CA ALA A 265 -10.54 -14.36 0.21
C ALA A 265 -11.71 -13.35 0.12
N GLY A 266 -12.29 -13.11 -1.08
CA GLY A 266 -13.45 -12.25 -1.29
C GLY A 266 -13.14 -10.77 -1.56
N GLY A 267 -11.88 -10.42 -1.91
CA GLY A 267 -11.48 -9.05 -2.28
C GLY A 267 -11.46 -8.06 -1.11
N TYR A 268 -11.45 -6.77 -1.42
CA TYR A 268 -11.53 -5.70 -0.43
C TYR A 268 -12.92 -5.57 0.18
N ASN A 269 -12.98 -5.25 1.46
CA ASN A 269 -14.23 -5.05 2.17
C ASN A 269 -14.69 -3.58 2.09
N VAL A 270 -15.83 -3.36 1.46
CA VAL A 270 -16.41 -2.02 1.25
C VAL A 270 -17.01 -1.40 2.51
N SER A 271 -17.18 -2.15 3.60
CA SER A 271 -17.81 -1.66 4.84
C SER A 271 -16.82 -1.19 5.91
N THR A 272 -15.51 -1.18 5.62
CA THR A 272 -14.48 -0.74 6.56
C THR A 272 -13.77 0.51 6.06
N LEU A 273 -13.30 1.35 7.01
CA LEU A 273 -12.48 2.53 6.72
C LEU A 273 -10.98 2.23 6.62
N GLY A 274 -10.56 1.00 6.96
CA GLY A 274 -9.18 0.51 6.87
C GLY A 274 -9.13 -0.70 5.95
N GLU A 275 -9.49 -0.50 4.69
CA GLU A 275 -9.58 -1.55 3.67
C GLU A 275 -8.26 -2.30 3.47
N ASP A 276 -7.14 -1.59 3.60
CA ASP A 276 -5.78 -2.10 3.42
C ASP A 276 -5.37 -3.05 4.57
N MET A 277 -5.61 -2.65 5.81
CA MET A 277 -5.36 -3.51 6.97
C MET A 277 -6.34 -4.70 6.98
N GLU A 278 -7.62 -4.46 6.73
CA GLU A 278 -8.64 -5.52 6.73
C GLU A 278 -8.33 -6.59 5.71
N LEU A 279 -7.86 -6.21 4.51
CA LEU A 279 -7.45 -7.19 3.51
C LEU A 279 -6.31 -8.08 4.01
N VAL A 280 -5.26 -7.49 4.62
CA VAL A 280 -4.11 -8.28 5.10
C VAL A 280 -4.52 -9.25 6.21
N VAL A 281 -5.31 -8.79 7.18
CA VAL A 281 -5.84 -9.65 8.24
C VAL A 281 -6.71 -10.77 7.67
N LYS A 282 -7.57 -10.45 6.71
CA LYS A 282 -8.39 -11.43 5.98
C LYS A 282 -7.55 -12.45 5.22
N LEU A 283 -6.43 -12.05 4.60
CA LEU A 283 -5.51 -12.99 3.95
C LEU A 283 -4.88 -13.95 4.96
N HIS A 284 -4.45 -13.45 6.13
CA HIS A 284 -3.99 -14.32 7.21
C HIS A 284 -5.08 -15.31 7.64
N GLU A 285 -6.31 -14.85 7.83
CA GLU A 285 -7.45 -15.70 8.17
C GLU A 285 -7.70 -16.76 7.11
N TYR A 286 -7.86 -16.33 5.87
CA TYR A 286 -8.13 -17.23 4.74
C TYR A 286 -7.07 -18.30 4.59
N CYS A 287 -5.80 -17.94 4.60
CA CYS A 287 -4.69 -18.87 4.44
C CYS A 287 -4.57 -19.85 5.62
N THR A 288 -4.78 -19.37 6.86
CA THR A 288 -4.74 -20.21 8.06
C THR A 288 -5.89 -21.22 8.09
N VAL A 289 -7.14 -20.77 7.84
CA VAL A 289 -8.32 -21.64 7.81
C VAL A 289 -8.20 -22.71 6.72
N ASN A 290 -7.65 -22.36 5.56
CA ASN A 290 -7.44 -23.29 4.46
C ASN A 290 -6.14 -24.08 4.56
N ARG A 291 -5.37 -23.94 5.66
CA ARG A 291 -4.10 -24.64 5.90
C ARG A 291 -3.10 -24.44 4.75
N MET A 292 -3.09 -23.28 4.15
CA MET A 292 -2.12 -22.91 3.12
C MET A 292 -0.78 -22.61 3.76
N ASP A 293 0.29 -23.06 3.11
CA ASP A 293 1.63 -22.58 3.44
C ASP A 293 1.83 -21.23 2.76
N TYR A 294 1.94 -20.15 3.55
CA TYR A 294 1.96 -18.78 3.05
C TYR A 294 2.83 -17.87 3.90
N CYS A 295 3.30 -16.81 3.28
CA CYS A 295 3.90 -15.69 3.98
C CYS A 295 3.55 -14.35 3.33
N ILE A 296 3.54 -13.31 4.16
CA ILE A 296 3.42 -11.92 3.76
C ILE A 296 4.77 -11.26 4.03
N ARG A 297 5.35 -10.60 3.03
CA ARG A 297 6.71 -10.05 3.07
C ARG A 297 6.72 -8.54 2.97
N TYR A 298 7.89 -7.98 3.26
CA TYR A 298 8.12 -6.54 3.23
C TYR A 298 9.40 -6.20 2.45
N ALA A 299 9.25 -5.40 1.37
CA ALA A 299 10.34 -4.94 0.52
C ALA A 299 10.77 -3.52 0.91
N THR A 300 11.84 -3.41 1.68
CA THR A 300 12.32 -2.13 2.27
C THR A 300 12.92 -1.16 1.27
N ASP A 301 13.17 -1.57 0.05
CA ASP A 301 13.80 -0.78 -1.03
C ASP A 301 12.84 -0.47 -2.18
N ALA A 302 11.68 -1.09 -2.22
CA ALA A 302 10.59 -0.73 -3.09
C ALA A 302 9.90 0.51 -2.53
N ILE A 303 10.16 1.68 -3.10
CA ILE A 303 9.79 2.98 -2.51
C ILE A 303 8.60 3.60 -3.23
N CYS A 304 7.62 4.02 -2.45
CA CYS A 304 6.53 4.88 -2.84
C CYS A 304 6.61 6.20 -2.06
N TRP A 305 6.40 7.32 -2.74
CA TRP A 305 6.40 8.66 -2.18
C TRP A 305 4.99 9.18 -2.07
N THR A 306 4.60 9.71 -0.91
CA THR A 306 3.28 10.28 -0.65
C THR A 306 3.38 11.59 0.12
N GLN A 307 2.36 12.44 0.02
CA GLN A 307 2.31 13.69 0.76
C GLN A 307 1.77 13.48 2.18
N ALA A 308 2.45 14.06 3.17
CA ALA A 308 1.97 14.08 4.54
C ALA A 308 1.15 15.36 4.82
N PRO A 309 0.10 15.29 5.64
CA PRO A 309 -0.63 16.47 6.10
C PRO A 309 0.27 17.48 6.80
N GLU A 310 0.16 18.75 6.40
CA GLU A 310 0.88 19.88 6.99
C GLU A 310 0.06 20.66 8.01
N ARG A 311 -1.27 20.39 8.07
CA ARG A 311 -2.19 20.99 9.02
C ARG A 311 -2.65 19.96 10.05
N LEU A 312 -2.72 20.37 11.30
CA LEU A 312 -3.16 19.49 12.42
C LEU A 312 -4.60 18.99 12.23
N SER A 313 -5.48 19.79 11.62
CA SER A 313 -6.86 19.41 11.30
C SER A 313 -6.90 18.18 10.37
N ASP A 314 -6.05 18.17 9.34
CA ASP A 314 -6.04 17.12 8.33
C ASP A 314 -5.35 15.86 8.86
N LEU A 315 -4.27 16.03 9.62
CA LEU A 315 -3.64 14.93 10.36
C LEU A 315 -4.64 14.27 11.32
N LYS A 316 -5.41 15.06 12.09
CA LYS A 316 -6.42 14.52 13.00
C LYS A 316 -7.51 13.72 12.28
N LYS A 317 -7.99 14.20 11.12
CA LYS A 317 -8.96 13.47 10.28
C LYS A 317 -8.37 12.15 9.78
N GLN A 318 -7.13 12.18 9.28
CA GLN A 318 -6.42 10.99 8.79
C GLN A 318 -6.24 9.95 9.91
N ARG A 319 -5.74 10.35 11.08
CA ARG A 319 -5.51 9.45 12.23
C ARG A 319 -6.81 8.88 12.78
N ARG A 320 -7.88 9.67 12.85
CA ARG A 320 -9.20 9.18 13.24
C ARG A 320 -9.69 8.06 12.32
N ARG A 321 -9.53 8.22 11.00
CA ARG A 321 -9.88 7.19 10.01
C ARG A 321 -9.05 5.92 10.23
N TRP A 322 -7.75 6.05 10.43
CA TRP A 322 -6.86 4.90 10.65
C TRP A 322 -7.19 4.13 11.93
N HIS A 323 -7.39 4.83 13.06
CA HIS A 323 -7.75 4.17 14.33
C HIS A 323 -9.12 3.49 14.26
N LEU A 324 -10.09 4.12 13.57
CA LEU A 324 -11.41 3.52 13.40
C LEU A 324 -11.34 2.28 12.49
N GLY A 325 -10.58 2.35 11.40
CA GLY A 325 -10.34 1.19 10.52
C GLY A 325 -9.63 0.04 11.25
N LEU A 326 -8.61 0.35 12.07
CA LEU A 326 -7.95 -0.65 12.93
C LEU A 326 -8.96 -1.33 13.86
N PHE A 327 -9.76 -0.54 14.60
CA PHE A 327 -10.76 -1.07 15.50
C PHE A 327 -11.80 -1.94 14.78
N GLN A 328 -12.30 -1.50 13.61
CA GLN A 328 -13.23 -2.28 12.80
C GLN A 328 -12.63 -3.62 12.35
N SER A 329 -11.37 -3.62 11.90
CA SER A 329 -10.66 -4.83 11.47
C SER A 329 -10.45 -5.81 12.63
N MET A 330 -10.02 -5.32 13.80
CA MET A 330 -9.86 -6.16 15.01
C MET A 330 -11.17 -6.79 15.47
N MET A 331 -12.26 -6.02 15.49
CA MET A 331 -13.56 -6.53 15.91
C MET A 331 -14.13 -7.58 14.95
N LYS A 332 -13.88 -7.40 13.64
CA LYS A 332 -14.36 -8.32 12.61
C LYS A 332 -13.61 -9.65 12.63
N HIS A 333 -12.31 -9.61 12.81
CA HIS A 333 -11.41 -10.78 12.76
C HIS A 333 -10.94 -11.24 14.15
N ARG A 334 -11.73 -10.98 15.20
CA ARG A 334 -11.40 -11.31 16.60
C ARG A 334 -11.11 -12.80 16.87
N GLY A 335 -11.41 -13.70 15.93
CA GLY A 335 -11.13 -15.12 16.04
C GLY A 335 -9.69 -15.52 15.72
N ILE A 336 -8.89 -14.60 15.14
CA ILE A 336 -7.47 -14.83 14.80
C ILE A 336 -6.55 -14.11 15.80
N LEU A 337 -7.02 -13.00 16.36
CA LEU A 337 -6.32 -12.21 17.36
C LEU A 337 -6.55 -12.81 18.74
#